data_b84dca0b4ceb259e9a3337236da2b770
#
_entry.id   b84dca0b4ceb259e9a3337236da2b770
#
_cell.length_a   1.000
_cell.length_b   1.000
_cell.length_c   1.000
_cell.angle_alpha   90.00
_cell.angle_beta   90.00
_cell.angle_gamma   90.00
#
_symmetry.space_group_name_H-M   'P 1'
#
loop_
_entity.id
_entity.type
_entity.pdbx_description
1 polymer ?
#
loop_
_entity_poly.entity_id
_entity_poly.type
_entity_poly.pdbx_seq_one_letter_code
_entity_poly.pdbx_strand_id
1 'polypeptide(L)'
;MSIITLTTDFGLKDHFVGALKGKIISQYPEAGIIDISHHVDLFNISEASYIISAAYSSFPKGTVHVIGVDCEQNAETRHIAMQWNDHYFVCADNGILSILTQKIVPQKIVEINIHDRLPGGATDMDVFVTVATHIARGGLLNVIGKEITEIKNVSELQPIVASDKASIKGNVIYIDHFGNCVTNITEKLVKDTARGRDFDITFSTKTIKSVKAQYSEWNLSGNYTLKDYEGEKLAIFNEAGFLEIAIYRSNPSTVGTAKTLLGLKFRDVVNVVFR
;
A
#
# COMPACT_ATOMS: atom_id res chain seq x y z
N MET A 1 10.46 -16.65 -15.74
CA MET A 1 9.45 -17.07 -14.77
C MET A 1 8.52 -15.90 -14.61
N SER A 2 7.24 -16.09 -14.91
CA SER A 2 6.25 -15.01 -14.76
C SER A 2 5.72 -15.01 -13.33
N ILE A 3 5.66 -13.84 -12.71
CA ILE A 3 5.24 -13.68 -11.33
C ILE A 3 3.82 -13.13 -11.27
N ILE A 4 2.99 -13.74 -10.44
CA ILE A 4 1.66 -13.24 -10.06
C ILE A 4 1.69 -12.97 -8.56
N THR A 5 1.43 -11.75 -8.14
CA THR A 5 1.33 -11.42 -6.72
C THR A 5 -0.13 -11.34 -6.29
N LEU A 6 -0.38 -11.62 -5.02
CA LEU A 6 -1.71 -11.60 -4.44
C LEU A 6 -1.77 -10.61 -3.28
N THR A 7 -2.78 -9.72 -3.33
CA THR A 7 -3.14 -8.83 -2.22
C THR A 7 -4.64 -8.92 -2.02
N THR A 8 -5.08 -9.39 -0.85
CA THR A 8 -6.52 -9.58 -0.57
C THR A 8 -6.85 -9.23 0.88
N ASP A 9 -8.13 -9.07 1.17
CA ASP A 9 -8.71 -8.97 2.51
C ASP A 9 -9.31 -10.30 3.01
N PHE A 10 -8.97 -11.43 2.37
CA PHE A 10 -9.57 -12.75 2.65
C PHE A 10 -9.09 -13.39 3.95
N GLY A 11 -7.98 -12.91 4.52
CA GLY A 11 -7.31 -13.59 5.63
C GLY A 11 -6.71 -14.94 5.23
N LEU A 12 -6.16 -15.65 6.21
CA LEU A 12 -5.55 -16.97 6.02
C LEU A 12 -6.29 -18.08 6.76
N LYS A 13 -7.42 -17.78 7.39
CA LYS A 13 -8.19 -18.74 8.18
C LYS A 13 -9.00 -19.70 7.29
N ASP A 14 -9.58 -19.16 6.23
CA ASP A 14 -10.52 -19.86 5.38
C ASP A 14 -9.84 -20.40 4.11
N HIS A 15 -10.60 -21.08 3.28
CA HIS A 15 -10.10 -21.74 2.07
C HIS A 15 -9.81 -20.80 0.89
N PHE A 16 -10.23 -19.53 0.95
CA PHE A 16 -10.26 -18.63 -0.20
C PHE A 16 -8.88 -18.45 -0.85
N VAL A 17 -7.85 -18.17 -0.06
CA VAL A 17 -6.48 -17.98 -0.58
C VAL A 17 -5.94 -19.27 -1.19
N GLY A 18 -6.18 -20.42 -0.53
CA GLY A 18 -5.77 -21.71 -1.05
C GLY A 18 -6.46 -22.05 -2.38
N ALA A 19 -7.76 -21.80 -2.47
CA ALA A 19 -8.53 -22.00 -3.71
C ALA A 19 -8.06 -21.08 -4.83
N LEU A 20 -7.80 -19.79 -4.53
CA LEU A 20 -7.26 -18.82 -5.49
C LEU A 20 -5.93 -19.28 -6.09
N LYS A 21 -4.99 -19.72 -5.25
CA LYS A 21 -3.69 -20.26 -5.70
C LYS A 21 -3.86 -21.55 -6.51
N GLY A 22 -4.74 -22.45 -6.05
CA GLY A 22 -5.06 -23.68 -6.78
C GLY A 22 -5.59 -23.41 -8.19
N LYS A 23 -6.46 -22.42 -8.35
CA LYS A 23 -6.98 -21.98 -9.67
C LYS A 23 -5.86 -21.42 -10.56
N ILE A 24 -4.95 -20.60 -10.01
CA ILE A 24 -3.81 -20.08 -10.77
C ILE A 24 -2.92 -21.23 -11.26
N ILE A 25 -2.51 -22.13 -10.37
CA ILE A 25 -1.65 -23.28 -10.72
C ILE A 25 -2.33 -24.19 -11.75
N SER A 26 -3.64 -24.41 -11.63
CA SER A 26 -4.39 -25.23 -12.60
C SER A 26 -4.40 -24.62 -14.00
N GLN A 27 -4.44 -23.29 -14.12
CA GLN A 27 -4.40 -22.60 -15.40
C GLN A 27 -2.97 -22.37 -15.89
N TYR A 28 -2.02 -22.09 -14.99
CA TYR A 28 -0.63 -21.78 -15.31
C TYR A 28 0.33 -22.40 -14.27
N PRO A 29 0.70 -23.69 -14.44
CA PRO A 29 1.53 -24.42 -13.47
C PRO A 29 2.92 -23.81 -13.23
N GLU A 30 3.44 -23.05 -14.20
CA GLU A 30 4.77 -22.43 -14.12
C GLU A 30 4.75 -21.02 -13.47
N ALA A 31 3.59 -20.54 -13.03
CA ALA A 31 3.47 -19.24 -12.39
C ALA A 31 4.20 -19.21 -11.03
N GLY A 32 5.04 -18.25 -10.84
CA GLY A 32 5.53 -17.89 -9.51
C GLY A 32 4.46 -17.11 -8.76
N ILE A 33 3.84 -17.70 -7.74
CA ILE A 33 2.82 -17.03 -6.92
C ILE A 33 3.48 -16.49 -5.66
N ILE A 34 3.32 -15.18 -5.39
CA ILE A 34 3.87 -14.52 -4.22
C ILE A 34 2.77 -13.71 -3.53
N ASP A 35 2.58 -13.96 -2.24
CA ASP A 35 1.66 -13.17 -1.43
C ASP A 35 2.32 -11.86 -1.01
N ILE A 36 1.67 -10.73 -1.29
CA ILE A 36 2.04 -9.45 -0.68
C ILE A 36 1.35 -9.36 0.69
N SER A 37 0.04 -9.49 0.73
CA SER A 37 -0.74 -9.57 1.98
C SER A 37 -2.11 -10.20 1.74
N HIS A 38 -2.58 -10.97 2.72
CA HIS A 38 -3.96 -11.43 2.81
C HIS A 38 -4.69 -10.89 4.04
N HIS A 39 -4.03 -9.97 4.77
CA HIS A 39 -4.53 -9.37 6.00
C HIS A 39 -4.82 -7.87 5.86
N VAL A 40 -5.19 -7.44 4.64
CA VAL A 40 -5.78 -6.11 4.46
C VAL A 40 -7.08 -6.07 5.25
N ASP A 41 -7.34 -4.98 5.97
CA ASP A 41 -8.62 -4.79 6.65
C ASP A 41 -9.77 -4.90 5.63
N LEU A 42 -10.89 -5.51 6.04
CA LEU A 42 -12.01 -5.81 5.15
C LEU A 42 -12.49 -4.56 4.41
N PHE A 43 -12.54 -4.66 3.08
CA PHE A 43 -12.99 -3.60 2.16
C PHE A 43 -12.14 -2.30 2.21
N ASN A 44 -10.95 -2.33 2.81
CA ASN A 44 -10.09 -1.16 2.97
C ASN A 44 -9.17 -0.95 1.77
N ILE A 45 -9.69 -0.27 0.73
CA ILE A 45 -8.93 0.02 -0.51
C ILE A 45 -7.73 0.94 -0.27
N SER A 46 -7.78 1.83 0.72
CA SER A 46 -6.70 2.75 1.06
C SER A 46 -5.49 2.00 1.62
N GLU A 47 -5.73 1.09 2.54
CA GLU A 47 -4.70 0.22 3.12
C GLU A 47 -4.10 -0.70 2.05
N ALA A 48 -4.94 -1.33 1.23
CA ALA A 48 -4.48 -2.16 0.12
C ALA A 48 -3.59 -1.38 -0.84
N SER A 49 -3.98 -0.15 -1.20
CA SER A 49 -3.22 0.72 -2.07
C SER A 49 -1.84 1.05 -1.47
N TYR A 50 -1.77 1.39 -0.18
CA TYR A 50 -0.50 1.62 0.51
C TYR A 50 0.40 0.37 0.47
N ILE A 51 -0.13 -0.79 0.88
CA ILE A 51 0.62 -2.06 0.91
C ILE A 51 1.19 -2.40 -0.47
N ILE A 52 0.37 -2.27 -1.52
CA ILE A 52 0.80 -2.54 -2.89
C ILE A 52 1.84 -1.51 -3.35
N SER A 53 1.61 -0.22 -3.09
CA SER A 53 2.55 0.84 -3.49
C SER A 53 3.92 0.68 -2.85
N ALA A 54 3.98 0.20 -1.62
CA ALA A 54 5.22 -0.07 -0.91
C ALA A 54 5.96 -1.31 -1.45
N ALA A 55 5.26 -2.26 -2.07
CA ALA A 55 5.83 -3.56 -2.45
C ALA A 55 6.08 -3.73 -3.96
N TYR A 56 5.19 -3.20 -4.83
CA TYR A 56 5.16 -3.60 -6.25
C TYR A 56 6.50 -3.34 -6.99
N SER A 57 7.17 -2.24 -6.68
CA SER A 57 8.43 -1.86 -7.34
C SER A 57 9.62 -2.78 -7.01
N SER A 58 9.49 -3.60 -5.97
CA SER A 58 10.48 -4.62 -5.60
C SER A 58 10.38 -5.88 -6.47
N PHE A 59 9.33 -6.00 -7.27
CA PHE A 59 9.14 -7.12 -8.19
C PHE A 59 9.71 -6.81 -9.57
N PRO A 60 10.11 -7.85 -10.33
CA PRO A 60 10.56 -7.66 -11.72
C PRO A 60 9.47 -7.05 -12.59
N LYS A 61 9.89 -6.25 -13.58
CA LYS A 61 9.00 -5.74 -14.62
C LYS A 61 8.22 -6.87 -15.29
N GLY A 62 6.97 -6.62 -15.65
CA GLY A 62 6.06 -7.62 -16.19
C GLY A 62 5.33 -8.44 -15.14
N THR A 63 5.56 -8.23 -13.84
CA THR A 63 4.79 -8.87 -12.77
C THR A 63 3.32 -8.47 -12.84
N VAL A 64 2.43 -9.43 -12.59
CA VAL A 64 0.98 -9.23 -12.55
C VAL A 64 0.52 -9.21 -11.10
N HIS A 65 -0.06 -8.10 -10.67
CA HIS A 65 -0.57 -7.89 -9.31
C HIS A 65 -2.09 -8.11 -9.30
N VAL A 66 -2.56 -9.16 -8.65
CA VAL A 66 -4.00 -9.42 -8.44
C VAL A 66 -4.41 -8.82 -7.10
N ILE A 67 -5.45 -7.97 -7.13
CA ILE A 67 -5.94 -7.25 -5.97
C ILE A 67 -7.39 -7.64 -5.73
N GLY A 68 -7.61 -8.50 -4.74
CA GLY A 68 -8.91 -9.01 -4.34
C GLY A 68 -9.40 -8.33 -3.04
N VAL A 69 -9.51 -7.00 -3.05
CA VAL A 69 -10.04 -6.20 -1.95
C VAL A 69 -11.26 -5.43 -2.46
N ASP A 70 -12.42 -5.59 -1.80
CA ASP A 70 -13.70 -4.99 -2.23
C ASP A 70 -13.92 -5.20 -3.74
N CYS A 71 -13.85 -6.45 -4.19
CA CYS A 71 -13.62 -6.79 -5.59
C CYS A 71 -14.87 -7.30 -6.33
N GLU A 72 -16.05 -7.26 -5.72
CA GLU A 72 -17.29 -7.74 -6.33
C GLU A 72 -17.71 -6.89 -7.53
N GLN A 73 -17.96 -7.54 -8.68
CA GLN A 73 -18.55 -6.88 -9.83
C GLN A 73 -20.02 -6.59 -9.60
N ASN A 74 -20.44 -5.37 -9.84
CA ASN A 74 -21.83 -4.94 -9.75
C ASN A 74 -22.12 -3.79 -10.72
N ALA A 75 -23.33 -3.21 -10.65
CA ALA A 75 -23.75 -2.12 -11.54
C ALA A 75 -22.88 -0.84 -11.45
N GLU A 76 -22.16 -0.64 -10.34
CA GLU A 76 -21.35 0.55 -10.07
C GLU A 76 -19.84 0.27 -10.11
N THR A 77 -19.45 -1.02 -10.14
CA THR A 77 -18.07 -1.46 -10.04
C THR A 77 -17.76 -2.52 -11.10
N ARG A 78 -17.01 -2.13 -12.12
CA ARG A 78 -16.52 -3.02 -13.17
C ARG A 78 -15.16 -3.62 -12.77
N HIS A 79 -14.73 -4.64 -13.49
CA HIS A 79 -13.37 -5.18 -13.36
C HIS A 79 -12.44 -4.56 -14.41
N ILE A 80 -11.21 -4.26 -14.03
CA ILE A 80 -10.23 -3.64 -14.89
C ILE A 80 -8.87 -4.33 -14.82
N ALA A 81 -8.12 -4.23 -15.92
CA ALA A 81 -6.71 -4.56 -15.95
C ALA A 81 -5.93 -3.36 -16.46
N MET A 82 -4.87 -2.99 -15.75
CA MET A 82 -4.07 -1.81 -16.01
C MET A 82 -2.61 -2.19 -16.22
N GLN A 83 -1.97 -1.58 -17.22
CA GLN A 83 -0.52 -1.56 -17.37
C GLN A 83 0.00 -0.20 -16.90
N TRP A 84 0.85 -0.21 -15.88
CA TRP A 84 1.45 0.98 -15.30
C TRP A 84 2.84 0.68 -14.75
N ASN A 85 3.79 1.56 -15.02
CA ASN A 85 5.18 1.46 -14.57
C ASN A 85 5.84 0.09 -14.86
N ASP A 86 5.57 -0.45 -16.07
CA ASP A 86 5.99 -1.78 -16.53
C ASP A 86 5.45 -2.97 -15.73
N HIS A 87 4.43 -2.78 -14.91
CA HIS A 87 3.70 -3.82 -14.18
C HIS A 87 2.24 -3.90 -14.65
N TYR A 88 1.57 -4.97 -14.29
CA TYR A 88 0.14 -5.18 -14.57
C TYR A 88 -0.64 -5.29 -13.27
N PHE A 89 -1.82 -4.68 -13.22
CA PHE A 89 -2.70 -4.70 -12.05
C PHE A 89 -4.09 -5.17 -12.48
N VAL A 90 -4.64 -6.18 -11.79
CA VAL A 90 -5.96 -6.75 -12.05
C VAL A 90 -6.80 -6.57 -10.80
N CYS A 91 -7.90 -5.82 -10.88
CA CYS A 91 -8.74 -5.49 -9.73
C CYS A 91 -10.14 -5.03 -10.15
N ALA A 92 -10.98 -4.75 -9.16
CA ALA A 92 -12.19 -3.96 -9.36
C ALA A 92 -11.87 -2.47 -9.54
N ASP A 93 -12.67 -1.76 -10.32
CA ASP A 93 -12.63 -0.31 -10.49
C ASP A 93 -13.35 0.39 -9.31
N ASN A 94 -12.86 0.14 -8.10
CA ASN A 94 -13.40 0.68 -6.85
C ASN A 94 -12.65 1.93 -6.34
N GLY A 95 -11.65 2.39 -7.10
CA GLY A 95 -10.82 3.55 -6.77
C GLY A 95 -9.40 3.21 -6.29
N ILE A 96 -9.10 1.94 -6.02
CA ILE A 96 -7.78 1.52 -5.52
C ILE A 96 -6.64 1.94 -6.45
N LEU A 97 -6.82 1.82 -7.78
CA LEU A 97 -5.80 2.21 -8.74
C LEU A 97 -5.61 3.72 -8.84
N SER A 98 -6.64 4.51 -8.58
CA SER A 98 -6.50 5.98 -8.55
C SER A 98 -5.65 6.45 -7.38
N ILE A 99 -5.75 5.77 -6.25
CA ILE A 99 -4.91 6.01 -5.07
C ILE A 99 -3.47 5.56 -5.35
N LEU A 100 -3.30 4.35 -5.89
CA LEU A 100 -1.99 3.76 -6.21
C LEU A 100 -1.19 4.61 -7.20
N THR A 101 -1.81 5.04 -8.29
CA THR A 101 -1.13 5.79 -9.35
C THR A 101 -0.92 7.26 -9.03
N GLN A 102 -1.56 7.78 -7.96
CA GLN A 102 -1.49 9.20 -7.57
C GLN A 102 -1.71 10.15 -8.75
N LYS A 103 -2.66 9.81 -9.63
CA LYS A 103 -3.02 10.55 -10.85
C LYS A 103 -1.97 10.51 -11.98
N ILE A 104 -0.93 9.68 -11.88
CA ILE A 104 -0.03 9.43 -13.01
C ILE A 104 -0.79 8.59 -14.04
N VAL A 105 -0.76 9.04 -15.29
CA VAL A 105 -1.48 8.37 -16.39
C VAL A 105 -0.84 7.00 -16.67
N PRO A 106 -1.62 5.91 -16.62
CA PRO A 106 -1.13 4.57 -16.95
C PRO A 106 -0.86 4.42 -18.45
N GLN A 107 -0.02 3.42 -18.80
CA GLN A 107 0.26 3.13 -20.21
C GLN A 107 -0.98 2.59 -20.93
N LYS A 108 -1.77 1.76 -20.26
CA LYS A 108 -2.99 1.19 -20.81
C LYS A 108 -3.93 0.73 -19.71
N ILE A 109 -5.24 0.91 -19.93
CA ILE A 109 -6.30 0.37 -19.07
C ILE A 109 -7.35 -0.30 -19.95
N VAL A 110 -7.82 -1.45 -19.53
CA VAL A 110 -8.96 -2.13 -20.17
C VAL A 110 -10.03 -2.48 -19.14
N GLU A 111 -11.28 -2.30 -19.51
CA GLU A 111 -12.42 -2.90 -18.82
C GLU A 111 -12.50 -4.37 -19.22
N ILE A 112 -12.45 -5.27 -18.25
CA ILE A 112 -12.50 -6.72 -18.48
C ILE A 112 -13.90 -7.11 -18.93
N ASN A 113 -14.00 -7.85 -20.04
CA ASN A 113 -15.26 -8.26 -20.66
C ASN A 113 -15.33 -9.76 -20.99
N ILE A 114 -14.56 -10.58 -20.25
CA ILE A 114 -14.53 -12.03 -20.46
C ILE A 114 -15.52 -12.80 -19.60
N HIS A 115 -16.31 -12.12 -18.77
CA HIS A 115 -17.23 -12.74 -17.80
C HIS A 115 -18.16 -13.77 -18.47
N ASP A 116 -18.76 -13.42 -19.61
CA ASP A 116 -19.67 -14.31 -20.38
C ASP A 116 -18.94 -15.47 -21.09
N ARG A 117 -17.60 -15.45 -21.11
CA ARG A 117 -16.79 -16.53 -21.72
C ARG A 117 -16.40 -17.60 -20.72
N LEU A 118 -16.63 -17.34 -19.43
CA LEU A 118 -16.35 -18.29 -18.36
C LEU A 118 -17.54 -19.24 -18.13
N PRO A 119 -17.30 -20.42 -17.56
CA PRO A 119 -18.39 -21.35 -17.21
C PRO A 119 -19.42 -20.69 -16.28
N GLY A 120 -20.68 -21.10 -16.40
CA GLY A 120 -21.72 -20.61 -15.50
C GLY A 120 -21.36 -20.88 -14.03
N GLY A 121 -21.53 -19.87 -13.18
CA GLY A 121 -21.13 -19.93 -11.77
C GLY A 121 -19.68 -19.52 -11.49
N ALA A 122 -18.96 -19.01 -12.49
CA ALA A 122 -17.65 -18.39 -12.27
C ALA A 122 -17.77 -17.19 -11.31
N THR A 123 -16.82 -17.10 -10.40
CA THR A 123 -16.72 -16.01 -9.43
C THR A 123 -15.83 -14.86 -9.96
N ASP A 124 -15.84 -13.70 -9.31
CA ASP A 124 -14.93 -12.60 -9.63
C ASP A 124 -13.46 -13.02 -9.61
N MET A 125 -13.10 -13.92 -8.68
CA MET A 125 -11.75 -14.47 -8.63
C MET A 125 -11.42 -15.39 -9.81
N ASP A 126 -12.38 -16.07 -10.41
CA ASP A 126 -12.17 -16.83 -11.65
C ASP A 126 -11.84 -15.91 -12.82
N VAL A 127 -12.50 -14.75 -12.88
CA VAL A 127 -12.19 -13.69 -13.85
C VAL A 127 -10.76 -13.18 -13.65
N PHE A 128 -10.41 -12.82 -12.41
CA PHE A 128 -9.08 -12.27 -12.10
C PHE A 128 -7.97 -13.29 -12.36
N VAL A 129 -8.17 -14.55 -12.00
CA VAL A 129 -7.21 -15.63 -12.30
C VAL A 129 -7.02 -15.81 -13.80
N THR A 130 -8.11 -15.83 -14.57
CA THR A 130 -8.05 -16.00 -16.02
C THR A 130 -7.33 -14.85 -16.69
N VAL A 131 -7.62 -13.61 -16.27
CA VAL A 131 -6.93 -12.41 -16.76
C VAL A 131 -5.45 -12.41 -16.36
N ALA A 132 -5.16 -12.67 -15.11
CA ALA A 132 -3.78 -12.65 -14.60
C ALA A 132 -2.91 -13.72 -15.27
N THR A 133 -3.40 -14.93 -15.44
CA THR A 133 -2.68 -16.02 -16.11
C THR A 133 -2.50 -15.76 -17.60
N HIS A 134 -3.48 -15.12 -18.26
CA HIS A 134 -3.36 -14.68 -19.65
C HIS A 134 -2.23 -13.66 -19.80
N ILE A 135 -2.21 -12.62 -18.97
CA ILE A 135 -1.17 -11.57 -19.02
C ILE A 135 0.21 -12.15 -18.67
N ALA A 136 0.28 -12.99 -17.64
CA ALA A 136 1.55 -13.61 -17.20
C ALA A 136 2.19 -14.51 -18.28
N ARG A 137 1.40 -15.02 -19.20
CA ARG A 137 1.88 -15.75 -20.40
C ARG A 137 2.25 -14.85 -21.57
N GLY A 138 2.26 -13.53 -21.40
CA GLY A 138 2.51 -12.56 -22.46
C GLY A 138 1.29 -12.21 -23.30
N GLY A 139 0.08 -12.54 -22.84
CA GLY A 139 -1.16 -12.19 -23.50
C GLY A 139 -1.43 -10.69 -23.49
N LEU A 140 -2.07 -10.20 -24.55
CA LEU A 140 -2.34 -8.77 -24.73
C LEU A 140 -3.63 -8.34 -24.00
N LEU A 141 -3.64 -7.16 -23.41
CA LEU A 141 -4.79 -6.60 -22.70
C LEU A 141 -6.06 -6.46 -23.57
N ASN A 142 -5.92 -6.14 -24.85
CA ASN A 142 -7.05 -5.98 -25.77
C ASN A 142 -7.79 -7.30 -26.08
N VAL A 143 -7.25 -8.45 -25.70
CA VAL A 143 -7.92 -9.75 -25.83
C VAL A 143 -8.93 -9.99 -24.72
N ILE A 144 -8.66 -9.43 -23.55
CA ILE A 144 -9.44 -9.66 -22.33
C ILE A 144 -10.43 -8.54 -22.01
N GLY A 145 -10.36 -7.43 -22.76
CA GLY A 145 -11.22 -6.30 -22.46
C GLY A 145 -11.19 -5.20 -23.51
N LYS A 146 -12.02 -4.20 -23.26
CA LYS A 146 -12.11 -2.97 -24.05
C LYS A 146 -11.28 -1.87 -23.41
N GLU A 147 -10.48 -1.19 -24.19
CA GLU A 147 -9.68 -0.05 -23.72
C GLU A 147 -10.59 1.09 -23.21
N ILE A 148 -10.21 1.65 -22.08
CA ILE A 148 -10.88 2.78 -21.44
C ILE A 148 -9.86 3.84 -21.05
N THR A 149 -10.33 5.08 -20.89
CA THR A 149 -9.48 6.24 -20.56
C THR A 149 -9.67 6.72 -19.13
N GLU A 150 -10.73 6.28 -18.47
CA GLU A 150 -11.10 6.75 -17.14
C GLU A 150 -11.34 5.58 -16.19
N ILE A 151 -10.91 5.75 -14.94
CA ILE A 151 -11.18 4.86 -13.81
C ILE A 151 -11.87 5.63 -12.71
N LYS A 152 -12.51 4.91 -11.79
CA LYS A 152 -13.14 5.50 -10.60
C LYS A 152 -12.08 6.25 -9.79
N ASN A 153 -12.29 7.53 -9.61
CA ASN A 153 -11.38 8.40 -8.87
C ASN A 153 -11.88 8.54 -7.43
N VAL A 154 -11.02 8.17 -6.48
CA VAL A 154 -11.26 8.36 -5.05
C VAL A 154 -10.28 9.41 -4.54
N SER A 155 -10.83 10.43 -3.89
CA SER A 155 -10.03 11.47 -3.24
C SER A 155 -9.64 11.01 -1.85
N GLU A 156 -8.38 10.68 -1.66
CA GLU A 156 -7.81 10.51 -0.33
C GLU A 156 -7.31 11.82 0.24
N LEU A 157 -7.15 11.83 1.57
CA LEU A 157 -6.53 12.94 2.28
C LEU A 157 -5.10 13.15 1.75
N GLN A 158 -4.90 14.24 1.02
CA GLN A 158 -3.56 14.63 0.57
C GLN A 158 -2.87 15.47 1.67
N PRO A 159 -1.55 15.38 1.81
CA PRO A 159 -0.83 16.26 2.71
C PRO A 159 -0.95 17.72 2.22
N ILE A 160 -1.16 18.64 3.15
CA ILE A 160 -1.37 20.06 2.86
C ILE A 160 -0.11 20.83 3.30
N VAL A 161 0.53 21.49 2.34
CA VAL A 161 1.62 22.45 2.63
C VAL A 161 1.00 23.81 2.93
N ALA A 162 1.36 24.41 4.05
CA ALA A 162 0.93 25.77 4.39
C ALA A 162 1.40 26.78 3.32
N SER A 163 0.62 27.83 3.06
CA SER A 163 0.92 28.83 2.02
C SER A 163 2.27 29.54 2.22
N ASP A 164 2.66 29.75 3.48
CA ASP A 164 3.95 30.31 3.88
C ASP A 164 5.09 29.29 3.90
N LYS A 165 4.79 28.02 3.59
CA LYS A 165 5.70 26.86 3.68
C LYS A 165 6.32 26.66 5.07
N ALA A 166 5.64 27.10 6.12
CA ALA A 166 6.09 26.90 7.50
C ALA A 166 5.76 25.50 8.03
N SER A 167 4.82 24.81 7.41
CA SER A 167 4.44 23.46 7.85
C SER A 167 3.85 22.60 6.73
N ILE A 168 3.85 21.28 6.98
CA ILE A 168 3.10 20.27 6.23
C ILE A 168 2.16 19.59 7.20
N LYS A 169 0.87 19.56 6.89
CA LYS A 169 -0.14 18.80 7.61
C LYS A 169 -0.45 17.52 6.85
N GLY A 170 -0.26 16.38 7.47
CA GLY A 170 -0.65 15.08 6.94
C GLY A 170 -1.50 14.29 7.92
N ASN A 171 -1.78 13.05 7.56
CA ASN A 171 -2.60 12.13 8.34
C ASN A 171 -1.96 10.74 8.39
N VAL A 172 -2.23 9.99 9.45
CA VAL A 172 -1.91 8.57 9.53
C VAL A 172 -2.77 7.82 8.52
N ILE A 173 -2.14 7.09 7.61
CA ILE A 173 -2.79 6.32 6.53
C ILE A 173 -2.70 4.81 6.72
N TYR A 174 -1.76 4.34 7.55
CA TYR A 174 -1.55 2.93 7.80
C TYR A 174 -0.94 2.71 9.18
N ILE A 175 -1.28 1.60 9.81
CA ILE A 175 -0.64 1.14 11.06
C ILE A 175 -0.12 -0.26 10.79
N ASP A 176 1.20 -0.42 10.85
CA ASP A 176 1.85 -1.68 10.51
C ASP A 176 1.71 -2.77 11.59
N HIS A 177 2.26 -3.96 11.32
CA HIS A 177 2.24 -5.08 12.25
C HIS A 177 2.94 -4.78 13.59
N PHE A 178 3.95 -3.91 13.59
CA PHE A 178 4.64 -3.46 14.80
C PHE A 178 3.87 -2.37 15.57
N GLY A 179 2.76 -1.88 14.98
CA GLY A 179 1.97 -0.77 15.49
C GLY A 179 2.63 0.59 15.30
N ASN A 180 3.54 0.71 14.33
CA ASN A 180 4.05 1.99 13.88
C ASN A 180 3.01 2.69 13.02
N CYS A 181 2.99 4.01 13.07
CA CYS A 181 1.99 4.84 12.38
C CYS A 181 2.62 5.53 11.17
N VAL A 182 2.26 5.05 9.98
CA VAL A 182 2.72 5.61 8.70
C VAL A 182 1.79 6.73 8.29
N THR A 183 2.38 7.85 7.86
CA THR A 183 1.63 9.03 7.40
C THR A 183 1.63 9.15 5.88
N ASN A 184 0.78 10.01 5.32
CA ASN A 184 0.83 10.38 3.90
C ASN A 184 1.89 11.44 3.55
N ILE A 185 2.75 11.82 4.50
CA ILE A 185 3.84 12.79 4.28
C ILE A 185 5.04 12.04 3.71
N THR A 186 5.43 12.35 2.48
CA THR A 186 6.59 11.71 1.85
C THR A 186 7.90 12.45 2.18
N GLU A 187 9.01 11.71 2.17
CA GLU A 187 10.35 12.27 2.32
C GLU A 187 10.63 13.37 1.28
N LYS A 188 10.22 13.12 0.03
CA LYS A 188 10.36 14.09 -1.06
C LYS A 188 9.63 15.39 -0.74
N LEU A 189 8.37 15.31 -0.29
CA LEU A 189 7.58 16.50 0.06
C LEU A 189 8.24 17.32 1.17
N VAL A 190 8.78 16.62 2.19
CA VAL A 190 9.50 17.29 3.28
C VAL A 190 10.76 17.96 2.76
N LYS A 191 11.60 17.29 1.97
CA LYS A 191 12.84 17.86 1.40
C LYS A 191 12.55 19.07 0.50
N ASP A 192 11.56 18.96 -0.39
CA ASP A 192 11.17 20.03 -1.32
C ASP A 192 10.63 21.28 -0.58
N THR A 193 9.96 21.08 0.55
CA THR A 193 9.38 22.16 1.35
C THR A 193 10.40 22.75 2.32
N ALA A 194 11.20 21.92 2.98
CA ALA A 194 12.20 22.32 3.98
C ALA A 194 13.27 23.23 3.40
N ARG A 195 13.79 22.92 2.20
CA ARG A 195 14.88 23.67 1.56
C ARG A 195 16.09 23.87 2.49
N GLY A 196 16.43 22.83 3.27
CA GLY A 196 17.56 22.87 4.20
C GLY A 196 17.23 23.37 5.61
N ARG A 197 16.00 23.77 5.89
CA ARG A 197 15.55 24.11 7.25
C ARG A 197 15.39 22.86 8.11
N ASP A 198 15.67 23.00 9.39
CA ASP A 198 15.30 22.00 10.39
C ASP A 198 13.79 21.98 10.61
N PHE A 199 13.30 20.87 11.15
CA PHE A 199 11.87 20.73 11.43
C PHE A 199 11.59 19.85 12.65
N ASP A 200 10.43 20.08 13.22
CA ASP A 200 9.83 19.26 14.27
C ASP A 200 8.62 18.51 13.72
N ILE A 201 8.40 17.27 14.20
CA ILE A 201 7.20 16.50 13.92
C ILE A 201 6.29 16.58 15.13
N THR A 202 5.09 17.09 14.94
CA THR A 202 4.11 17.29 16.02
C THR A 202 2.82 16.52 15.76
N PHE A 203 2.30 15.89 16.80
CA PHE A 203 1.01 15.19 16.79
C PHE A 203 0.42 15.20 18.19
N SER A 204 -0.88 15.45 18.30
CA SER A 204 -1.53 15.66 19.60
C SER A 204 -0.73 16.69 20.42
N THR A 205 -0.24 16.33 21.58
CA THR A 205 0.59 17.15 22.48
C THR A 205 2.07 16.76 22.46
N LYS A 206 2.47 15.90 21.52
CA LYS A 206 3.83 15.35 21.47
C LYS A 206 4.64 15.96 20.32
N THR A 207 5.96 15.99 20.52
CA THR A 207 6.92 16.45 19.51
C THR A 207 8.08 15.47 19.40
N ILE A 208 8.53 15.25 18.16
CA ILE A 208 9.77 14.57 17.81
C ILE A 208 10.62 15.59 17.04
N LYS A 209 11.84 15.84 17.50
CA LYS A 209 12.70 16.93 17.00
C LYS A 209 13.59 16.56 15.82
N SER A 210 13.68 15.28 15.48
CA SER A 210 14.54 14.80 14.39
C SER A 210 14.00 13.50 13.81
N VAL A 211 14.22 13.31 12.52
CA VAL A 211 14.03 12.03 11.84
C VAL A 211 15.34 11.26 11.92
N LYS A 212 15.26 9.98 12.26
CA LYS A 212 16.39 9.06 12.29
C LYS A 212 16.58 8.39 10.94
N ALA A 213 17.83 8.06 10.60
CA ALA A 213 18.13 7.29 9.39
C ALA A 213 17.80 5.79 9.57
N GLN A 214 17.85 5.31 10.80
CA GLN A 214 17.51 3.93 11.16
C GLN A 214 16.97 3.85 12.58
N TYR A 215 16.19 2.80 12.89
CA TYR A 215 15.56 2.62 14.22
C TYR A 215 16.56 2.59 15.37
N SER A 216 17.76 2.06 15.16
CA SER A 216 18.80 1.92 16.17
C SER A 216 19.74 3.14 16.26
N GLU A 217 19.43 4.24 15.62
CA GLU A 217 20.24 5.48 15.67
C GLU A 217 20.01 6.22 17.00
N TRP A 218 20.72 5.81 18.03
CA TRP A 218 20.66 6.40 19.36
C TRP A 218 22.04 6.83 19.82
N ASN A 219 22.10 7.87 20.67
CA ASN A 219 23.35 8.31 21.24
C ASN A 219 23.77 7.35 22.37
N LEU A 220 24.79 6.57 22.13
CA LEU A 220 25.33 5.58 23.07
C LEU A 220 26.50 6.14 23.90
N SER A 221 26.60 7.47 24.09
CA SER A 221 27.63 8.07 24.92
C SER A 221 27.46 7.69 26.41
N GLY A 222 28.57 7.52 27.12
CA GLY A 222 28.57 7.07 28.50
C GLY A 222 28.27 5.58 28.63
N ASN A 223 27.42 5.22 29.58
CA ASN A 223 27.04 3.83 29.87
C ASN A 223 25.72 3.40 29.19
N TYR A 224 25.19 4.20 28.27
CA TYR A 224 23.95 3.90 27.59
C TYR A 224 24.15 2.80 26.55
N THR A 225 23.20 1.87 26.51
CA THR A 225 23.08 0.80 25.53
C THR A 225 21.80 0.97 24.71
N LEU A 226 21.65 0.24 23.61
CA LEU A 226 20.41 0.23 22.83
C LEU A 226 19.19 -0.20 23.65
N LYS A 227 19.40 -1.01 24.70
CA LYS A 227 18.33 -1.48 25.57
C LYS A 227 17.70 -0.35 26.38
N ASP A 228 18.47 0.66 26.74
CA ASP A 228 17.99 1.81 27.52
C ASP A 228 17.02 2.70 26.72
N TYR A 229 16.97 2.54 25.40
CA TYR A 229 16.07 3.25 24.51
C TYR A 229 14.83 2.45 24.09
N GLU A 230 14.65 1.22 24.60
CA GLU A 230 13.43 0.45 24.34
C GLU A 230 12.20 1.20 24.86
N GLY A 231 11.19 1.37 24.02
CA GLY A 231 9.99 2.16 24.36
C GLY A 231 10.08 3.64 24.01
N GLU A 232 11.24 4.14 23.59
CA GLU A 232 11.37 5.53 23.16
C GLU A 232 10.73 5.77 21.79
N LYS A 233 10.10 6.95 21.64
CA LYS A 233 9.49 7.39 20.39
C LYS A 233 10.54 7.87 19.40
N LEU A 234 10.33 7.56 18.13
CA LEU A 234 11.15 8.07 17.04
C LEU A 234 10.30 8.32 15.78
N ALA A 235 10.88 9.02 14.84
CA ALA A 235 10.36 9.16 13.48
C ALA A 235 11.44 8.74 12.48
N ILE A 236 11.01 8.15 11.38
CA ILE A 236 11.86 7.67 10.30
C ILE A 236 11.11 7.86 8.97
N PHE A 237 11.83 8.00 7.85
CA PHE A 237 11.25 7.72 6.54
C PHE A 237 11.44 6.24 6.25
N ASN A 238 10.32 5.52 6.12
CA ASN A 238 10.36 4.09 5.86
C ASN A 238 10.81 3.78 4.42
N GLU A 239 10.97 2.49 4.10
CA GLU A 239 11.44 2.04 2.78
C GLU A 239 10.53 2.48 1.61
N ALA A 240 9.25 2.73 1.88
CA ALA A 240 8.31 3.29 0.90
C ALA A 240 8.40 4.82 0.78
N GLY A 241 9.29 5.48 1.54
CA GLY A 241 9.53 6.92 1.51
C GLY A 241 8.49 7.75 2.25
N PHE A 242 7.70 7.15 3.14
CA PHE A 242 6.73 7.85 3.97
C PHE A 242 7.25 8.10 5.38
N LEU A 243 6.87 9.25 5.95
CA LEU A 243 7.15 9.56 7.35
C LEU A 243 6.37 8.61 8.25
N GLU A 244 7.11 7.87 9.08
CA GLU A 244 6.60 6.90 10.02
C GLU A 244 6.94 7.32 11.46
N ILE A 245 5.97 7.19 12.35
CA ILE A 245 6.13 7.40 13.79
C ILE A 245 6.13 6.03 14.47
N ALA A 246 7.20 5.74 15.18
CA ALA A 246 7.46 4.43 15.75
C ALA A 246 7.85 4.52 17.24
N ILE A 247 7.83 3.36 17.88
CA ILE A 247 8.44 3.13 19.18
C ILE A 247 9.62 2.17 18.97
N TYR A 248 10.78 2.50 19.50
CA TYR A 248 11.94 1.65 19.38
C TYR A 248 11.70 0.28 20.05
N ARG A 249 11.94 -0.80 19.31
CA ARG A 249 11.62 -2.18 19.70
C ARG A 249 10.18 -2.36 20.19
N SER A 250 9.25 -1.69 19.49
CA SER A 250 7.82 -1.85 19.78
C SER A 250 7.39 -3.31 19.69
N ASN A 251 6.53 -3.70 20.61
CA ASN A 251 5.88 -5.00 20.61
C ASN A 251 4.46 -4.80 21.15
N PRO A 252 3.42 -5.09 20.36
CA PRO A 252 2.03 -4.91 20.79
C PRO A 252 1.68 -5.62 22.10
N SER A 253 2.37 -6.72 22.39
CA SER A 253 2.09 -7.56 23.56
C SER A 253 2.88 -7.18 24.83
N THR A 254 4.00 -6.44 24.71
CA THR A 254 4.93 -6.22 25.82
C THR A 254 5.33 -4.78 26.06
N VAL A 255 5.97 -4.13 25.06
CA VAL A 255 6.50 -2.76 25.19
C VAL A 255 5.43 -1.71 24.85
N GLY A 256 4.44 -2.08 24.08
CA GLY A 256 3.51 -1.14 23.47
C GLY A 256 4.04 -0.60 22.15
N THR A 257 3.25 0.24 21.49
CA THR A 257 3.46 0.68 20.09
C THR A 257 3.17 2.18 19.93
N ALA A 258 3.47 2.75 18.78
CA ALA A 258 3.06 4.12 18.47
C ALA A 258 1.54 4.27 18.58
N LYS A 259 0.76 3.28 18.13
CA LYS A 259 -0.69 3.24 18.30
C LYS A 259 -1.10 3.29 19.77
N THR A 260 -0.49 2.50 20.64
CA THR A 260 -0.94 2.36 22.04
C THR A 260 -0.31 3.38 22.98
N LEU A 261 1.00 3.63 22.91
CA LEU A 261 1.73 4.53 23.81
C LEU A 261 1.59 6.00 23.39
N LEU A 262 1.50 6.27 22.11
CA LEU A 262 1.36 7.64 21.61
C LEU A 262 -0.10 8.01 21.35
N GLY A 263 -0.99 7.00 21.33
CA GLY A 263 -2.42 7.17 21.10
C GLY A 263 -2.80 7.51 19.67
N LEU A 264 -1.87 7.29 18.70
CA LEU A 264 -2.11 7.56 17.29
C LEU A 264 -3.06 6.54 16.67
N LYS A 265 -3.98 7.03 15.86
CA LYS A 265 -4.99 6.23 15.15
C LYS A 265 -5.00 6.58 13.66
N PHE A 266 -5.61 5.72 12.87
CA PHE A 266 -5.90 6.00 11.47
C PHE A 266 -6.61 7.36 11.32
N ARG A 267 -6.15 8.16 10.36
CA ARG A 267 -6.58 9.54 10.07
C ARG A 267 -6.16 10.61 11.08
N ASP A 268 -5.47 10.28 12.16
CA ASP A 268 -4.94 11.30 13.06
C ASP A 268 -3.98 12.24 12.33
N VAL A 269 -4.01 13.51 12.75
CA VAL A 269 -3.20 14.57 12.15
C VAL A 269 -1.77 14.51 12.68
N VAL A 270 -0.83 14.59 11.74
CA VAL A 270 0.60 14.76 11.99
C VAL A 270 1.08 15.98 11.22
N ASN A 271 1.83 16.85 11.88
CA ASN A 271 2.41 18.03 11.24
C ASN A 271 3.94 17.94 11.24
N VAL A 272 4.54 18.40 10.15
CA VAL A 272 5.96 18.74 10.06
C VAL A 272 6.05 20.26 10.11
N VAL A 273 6.71 20.82 11.12
CA VAL A 273 6.81 22.27 11.36
C VAL A 273 8.25 22.70 11.15
N PHE A 274 8.50 23.56 10.18
CA PHE A 274 9.84 24.04 9.83
C PHE A 274 10.28 25.20 10.73
N ARG A 275 11.58 25.21 11.06
CA ARG A 275 12.24 26.24 11.88
C ARG A 275 13.13 27.14 11.05
#